data_254c7fa3d635d0bf1268103ed1468460
#
_entry.id   254c7fa3d635d0bf1268103ed1468460
#
_cell.length_a   1.000
_cell.length_b   1.000
_cell.length_c   1.000
_cell.angle_alpha   90.00
_cell.angle_beta   90.00
_cell.angle_gamma   90.00
#
_symmetry.space_group_name_H-M   'P 1'
#
loop_
_entity.id
_entity.type
_entity.pdbx_description
1 polymer ?
#
loop_
_entity_poly.entity_id
_entity_poly.type
_entity_poly.pdbx_seq_one_letter_code
_entity_poly.pdbx_strand_id
1 'polypeptide(L)'
;MKKFTCILLAMSVVFALAGCQKAEKKVVIASKPMAESYIIAEMMGQLIEAHSDINVEYKTGIGGGTSNIQPAMEAGEIDMYPEYTGTGWLFVLKKDLIRDPAELYAEVAKGYMDSYNFKWLELYGFNDTYALSMDRTVAEENGIETYSDLAAASSQFTLGAEYDFYEREDGYPGLVAEYGFAFKETKDIDIGLKYKAIGAGEVDVINNFSTDGLLSEYDLKVLEDDKQFFPAYQAATVIRQETLDKYPELEGILNKLAGQISDEEMQQMNYYVEHDNKEAKLVAKEFLESKGLL
;
A
#
# COMPACT_ATOMS: atom_id res chain seq x y z
N MET A 1 -52.85 41.02 -25.89
CA MET A 1 -52.58 39.58 -25.93
C MET A 1 -51.25 39.17 -26.62
N LYS A 2 -50.72 39.94 -27.60
CA LYS A 2 -49.46 39.55 -28.34
C LYS A 2 -48.15 39.76 -27.55
N LYS A 3 -48.14 40.56 -26.48
CA LYS A 3 -46.92 40.81 -25.68
C LYS A 3 -46.68 39.75 -24.59
N PHE A 4 -47.70 39.01 -24.14
CA PHE A 4 -47.57 37.93 -23.17
C PHE A 4 -47.05 36.63 -23.75
N THR A 5 -47.31 36.37 -25.04
CA THR A 5 -46.90 35.13 -25.73
C THR A 5 -45.38 35.11 -26.00
N CYS A 6 -44.74 36.28 -26.22
CA CYS A 6 -43.30 36.39 -26.46
C CYS A 6 -42.47 36.17 -25.19
N ILE A 7 -42.98 36.50 -24.00
CA ILE A 7 -42.28 36.33 -22.71
C ILE A 7 -42.25 34.86 -22.29
N LEU A 8 -43.32 34.10 -22.58
CA LEU A 8 -43.36 32.67 -22.30
C LEU A 8 -42.43 31.84 -23.23
N LEU A 9 -42.23 32.27 -24.46
CA LEU A 9 -41.32 31.60 -25.41
C LEU A 9 -39.86 31.89 -25.10
N ALA A 10 -39.52 33.08 -24.56
CA ALA A 10 -38.18 33.42 -24.14
C ALA A 10 -37.76 32.67 -22.83
N MET A 11 -38.70 32.39 -21.91
CA MET A 11 -38.43 31.64 -20.71
C MET A 11 -38.23 30.14 -20.95
N SER A 12 -38.88 29.57 -21.98
CA SER A 12 -38.68 28.15 -22.36
C SER A 12 -37.33 27.87 -23.01
N VAL A 13 -36.72 28.85 -23.69
CA VAL A 13 -35.39 28.70 -24.32
C VAL A 13 -34.27 28.78 -23.29
N VAL A 14 -34.44 29.55 -22.20
CA VAL A 14 -33.42 29.65 -21.12
C VAL A 14 -33.35 28.35 -20.30
N PHE A 15 -34.48 27.64 -20.16
CA PHE A 15 -34.48 26.33 -19.46
C PHE A 15 -33.88 25.18 -20.28
N ALA A 16 -33.85 25.29 -21.63
CA ALA A 16 -33.24 24.27 -22.49
C ALA A 16 -31.71 24.33 -22.55
N LEU A 17 -31.09 25.43 -22.14
CA LEU A 17 -29.62 25.58 -22.09
C LEU A 17 -28.98 25.18 -20.71
N ALA A 18 -29.82 24.92 -19.70
CA ALA A 18 -29.34 24.47 -18.37
C ALA A 18 -29.15 22.93 -18.24
N GLY A 19 -29.33 22.17 -19.30
CA GLY A 19 -29.43 20.73 -19.23
C GLY A 19 -28.41 19.98 -20.07
N CYS A 20 -27.09 20.17 -19.85
CA CYS A 20 -26.06 19.17 -20.16
C CYS A 20 -24.70 19.60 -19.59
N GLN A 21 -24.65 19.86 -18.31
CA GLN A 21 -23.37 19.73 -17.64
C GLN A 21 -23.12 18.22 -17.54
N LYS A 22 -22.28 17.70 -18.44
CA LYS A 22 -21.82 16.30 -18.38
C LYS A 22 -21.27 16.11 -16.97
N ALA A 23 -21.84 15.19 -16.20
CA ALA A 23 -21.35 14.93 -14.85
C ALA A 23 -19.84 14.68 -14.97
N GLU A 24 -19.08 15.42 -14.19
CA GLU A 24 -17.63 15.28 -14.15
C GLU A 24 -17.27 13.86 -13.78
N LYS A 25 -16.50 13.19 -14.62
CA LYS A 25 -16.01 11.86 -14.33
C LYS A 25 -14.94 11.98 -13.26
N LYS A 26 -15.07 11.20 -12.18
CA LYS A 26 -14.16 11.27 -11.04
C LYS A 26 -14.01 9.92 -10.38
N VAL A 27 -12.79 9.64 -9.91
CA VAL A 27 -12.44 8.51 -9.04
C VAL A 27 -11.62 8.99 -7.85
N VAL A 28 -11.68 8.23 -6.76
CA VAL A 28 -10.95 8.48 -5.53
C VAL A 28 -9.91 7.39 -5.30
N ILE A 29 -8.64 7.78 -5.25
CA ILE A 29 -7.51 6.89 -4.97
C ILE A 29 -7.05 7.12 -3.54
N ALA A 30 -6.90 6.04 -2.77
CA ALA A 30 -6.32 6.11 -1.43
C ALA A 30 -4.88 5.60 -1.37
N SER A 31 -4.16 5.98 -0.30
CA SER A 31 -2.87 5.40 0.05
C SER A 31 -2.73 5.16 1.55
N LYS A 32 -1.95 4.16 1.92
CA LYS A 32 -1.44 3.96 3.27
C LYS A 32 -0.41 5.06 3.62
N PRO A 33 -0.07 5.27 4.91
CA PRO A 33 0.85 6.34 5.33
C PRO A 33 2.34 5.93 5.18
N MET A 34 2.73 5.49 3.99
CA MET A 34 4.11 5.07 3.67
C MET A 34 4.51 5.52 2.26
N ALA A 35 5.79 5.77 2.05
CA ALA A 35 6.35 6.30 0.79
C ALA A 35 5.91 5.51 -0.44
N GLU A 36 6.05 4.19 -0.40
CA GLU A 36 5.65 3.27 -1.44
C GLU A 36 4.20 3.45 -1.88
N SER A 37 3.29 3.49 -0.91
CA SER A 37 1.86 3.65 -1.19
C SER A 37 1.52 5.02 -1.78
N TYR A 38 2.24 6.09 -1.37
CA TYR A 38 2.12 7.41 -1.99
C TYR A 38 2.58 7.39 -3.45
N ILE A 39 3.74 6.78 -3.72
CA ILE A 39 4.31 6.69 -5.07
C ILE A 39 3.35 5.94 -6.00
N ILE A 40 2.85 4.78 -5.57
CA ILE A 40 1.95 3.97 -6.39
C ILE A 40 0.62 4.68 -6.63
N ALA A 41 0.03 5.32 -5.61
CA ALA A 41 -1.20 6.09 -5.77
C ALA A 41 -1.03 7.22 -6.80
N GLU A 42 0.12 7.91 -6.78
CA GLU A 42 0.47 8.93 -7.78
C GLU A 42 0.68 8.32 -9.17
N MET A 43 1.31 7.16 -9.30
CA MET A 43 1.42 6.44 -10.59
C MET A 43 0.04 6.12 -11.16
N MET A 44 -0.85 5.55 -10.34
CA MET A 44 -2.22 5.23 -10.73
C MET A 44 -2.96 6.48 -11.24
N GLY A 45 -2.89 7.57 -10.48
CA GLY A 45 -3.57 8.81 -10.84
C GLY A 45 -3.03 9.45 -12.11
N GLN A 46 -1.71 9.53 -12.26
CA GLN A 46 -1.07 10.10 -13.46
C GLN A 46 -1.37 9.27 -14.72
N LEU A 47 -1.44 7.93 -14.61
CA LEU A 47 -1.87 7.09 -15.72
C LEU A 47 -3.33 7.33 -16.10
N ILE A 48 -4.24 7.45 -15.13
CA ILE A 48 -5.65 7.74 -15.39
C ILE A 48 -5.79 9.09 -16.09
N GLU A 49 -5.15 10.13 -15.59
CA GLU A 49 -5.21 11.49 -16.15
C GLU A 49 -4.57 11.58 -17.54
N ALA A 50 -3.49 10.81 -17.81
CA ALA A 50 -2.82 10.79 -19.11
C ALA A 50 -3.62 10.03 -20.18
N HIS A 51 -4.42 9.03 -19.82
CA HIS A 51 -5.05 8.12 -20.76
C HIS A 51 -6.60 8.17 -20.74
N SER A 52 -7.20 9.11 -20.00
CA SER A 52 -8.66 9.27 -19.91
C SER A 52 -9.09 10.72 -19.66
N ASP A 53 -10.42 10.96 -19.65
CA ASP A 53 -11.05 12.23 -19.21
C ASP A 53 -11.58 12.13 -17.76
N ILE A 54 -11.03 11.21 -16.94
CA ILE A 54 -11.45 10.99 -15.56
C ILE A 54 -10.54 11.80 -14.64
N ASN A 55 -11.14 12.64 -13.79
CA ASN A 55 -10.41 13.38 -12.77
C ASN A 55 -10.10 12.48 -11.57
N VAL A 56 -8.94 12.69 -10.95
CA VAL A 56 -8.50 11.93 -9.80
C VAL A 56 -8.55 12.80 -8.54
N GLU A 57 -9.21 12.29 -7.50
CA GLU A 57 -9.10 12.80 -6.14
C GLU A 57 -8.25 11.85 -5.32
N TYR A 58 -7.35 12.40 -4.50
CA TYR A 58 -6.48 11.61 -3.64
C TYR A 58 -6.91 11.72 -2.18
N LYS A 59 -6.98 10.58 -1.49
CA LYS A 59 -7.09 10.45 -0.03
C LYS A 59 -5.84 9.73 0.47
N THR A 60 -4.74 10.45 0.59
CA THR A 60 -3.43 9.88 0.91
C THR A 60 -3.15 9.84 2.40
N GLY A 61 -2.27 8.92 2.82
CA GLY A 61 -1.76 8.85 4.19
C GLY A 61 -2.81 8.46 5.22
N ILE A 62 -3.75 7.58 4.85
CA ILE A 62 -4.78 7.13 5.78
C ILE A 62 -4.13 6.32 6.90
N GLY A 63 -4.10 6.90 8.11
CA GLY A 63 -3.60 6.24 9.32
C GLY A 63 -4.35 4.94 9.60
N GLY A 64 -3.67 3.94 10.15
CA GLY A 64 -4.20 2.60 10.31
C GLY A 64 -4.31 1.81 8.99
N GLY A 65 -3.80 2.37 7.88
CA GLY A 65 -3.67 1.66 6.61
C GLY A 65 -4.93 0.91 6.18
N THR A 66 -4.79 -0.39 5.90
CA THR A 66 -5.88 -1.26 5.44
C THR A 66 -7.07 -1.29 6.40
N SER A 67 -6.84 -1.18 7.73
CA SER A 67 -7.92 -1.19 8.74
C SER A 67 -8.95 -0.10 8.50
N ASN A 68 -8.54 1.06 7.98
CA ASN A 68 -9.41 2.19 7.70
C ASN A 68 -9.77 2.34 6.21
N ILE A 69 -8.89 1.91 5.30
CA ILE A 69 -9.15 1.99 3.84
C ILE A 69 -10.22 0.99 3.42
N GLN A 70 -10.15 -0.26 3.89
CA GLN A 70 -11.10 -1.31 3.52
C GLN A 70 -12.56 -0.93 3.82
N PRO A 71 -12.94 -0.48 5.05
CA PRO A 71 -14.29 -0.01 5.32
C PRO A 71 -14.72 1.20 4.47
N ALA A 72 -13.80 2.12 4.16
CA ALA A 72 -14.11 3.28 3.32
C ALA A 72 -14.37 2.88 1.85
N MET A 73 -13.69 1.84 1.34
CA MET A 73 -14.02 1.25 0.03
C MET A 73 -15.40 0.58 0.04
N GLU A 74 -15.72 -0.17 1.10
CA GLU A 74 -17.05 -0.79 1.25
C GLU A 74 -18.16 0.26 1.34
N ALA A 75 -17.89 1.41 1.98
CA ALA A 75 -18.81 2.54 2.03
C ALA A 75 -18.91 3.34 0.69
N GLY A 76 -18.04 3.05 -0.30
CA GLY A 76 -17.99 3.77 -1.56
C GLY A 76 -17.35 5.15 -1.50
N GLU A 77 -16.59 5.43 -0.46
CA GLU A 77 -15.86 6.69 -0.27
C GLU A 77 -14.50 6.70 -0.98
N ILE A 78 -13.98 5.51 -1.30
CA ILE A 78 -12.74 5.26 -2.02
C ILE A 78 -13.05 4.29 -3.14
N ASP A 79 -12.50 4.52 -4.33
CA ASP A 79 -12.69 3.67 -5.50
C ASP A 79 -11.61 2.60 -5.63
N MET A 80 -10.37 2.94 -5.28
CA MET A 80 -9.21 2.05 -5.43
C MET A 80 -8.03 2.47 -4.55
N TYR A 81 -7.15 1.50 -4.29
CA TYR A 81 -5.87 1.72 -3.61
C TYR A 81 -4.88 0.59 -3.92
N PRO A 82 -3.56 0.78 -3.71
CA PRO A 82 -2.58 -0.29 -3.76
C PRO A 82 -2.67 -1.16 -2.50
N GLU A 83 -2.79 -2.49 -2.69
CA GLU A 83 -2.85 -3.46 -1.60
C GLU A 83 -1.91 -4.63 -1.87
N TYR A 84 -1.59 -5.40 -0.84
CA TYR A 84 -0.63 -6.49 -0.84
C TYR A 84 -1.33 -7.84 -0.61
N THR A 85 -0.92 -8.86 -1.36
CA THR A 85 -1.58 -10.18 -1.37
C THR A 85 -1.68 -10.80 0.02
N GLY A 86 -0.60 -10.80 0.79
CA GLY A 86 -0.58 -11.31 2.17
C GLY A 86 -1.54 -10.55 3.08
N THR A 87 -1.56 -9.21 2.99
CA THR A 87 -2.48 -8.37 3.76
C THR A 87 -3.93 -8.67 3.41
N GLY A 88 -4.25 -8.70 2.11
CA GLY A 88 -5.61 -9.03 1.67
C GLY A 88 -6.08 -10.39 2.15
N TRP A 89 -5.20 -11.38 2.14
CA TRP A 89 -5.53 -12.75 2.49
C TRP A 89 -5.64 -12.99 4.00
N LEU A 90 -4.57 -12.64 4.74
CA LEU A 90 -4.47 -12.94 6.16
C LEU A 90 -5.23 -11.94 7.04
N PHE A 91 -5.10 -10.64 6.74
CA PHE A 91 -5.69 -9.60 7.59
C PHE A 91 -7.14 -9.27 7.23
N VAL A 92 -7.46 -9.11 5.92
CA VAL A 92 -8.81 -8.72 5.50
C VAL A 92 -9.74 -9.93 5.41
N LEU A 93 -9.34 -10.97 4.66
CA LEU A 93 -10.16 -12.19 4.49
C LEU A 93 -10.06 -13.16 5.65
N LYS A 94 -9.06 -13.04 6.52
CA LYS A 94 -8.80 -13.86 7.72
C LYS A 94 -8.77 -15.35 7.39
N LYS A 95 -7.93 -15.71 6.43
CA LYS A 95 -7.74 -17.07 5.93
C LYS A 95 -6.42 -17.66 6.39
N ASP A 96 -6.28 -18.98 6.34
CA ASP A 96 -5.05 -19.71 6.67
C ASP A 96 -3.93 -19.37 5.67
N LEU A 97 -2.68 -19.46 6.14
CA LEU A 97 -1.48 -19.15 5.38
C LEU A 97 -1.36 -19.97 4.09
N ILE A 98 -1.19 -19.28 2.97
CA ILE A 98 -0.78 -19.85 1.68
C ILE A 98 0.64 -19.39 1.39
N ARG A 99 1.58 -20.33 1.15
CA ARG A 99 2.99 -20.02 0.89
C ARG A 99 3.32 -19.84 -0.59
N ASP A 100 2.58 -20.51 -1.47
CA ASP A 100 2.79 -20.33 -2.92
C ASP A 100 2.25 -18.96 -3.37
N PRO A 101 3.09 -18.08 -3.92
CA PRO A 101 2.66 -16.72 -4.27
C PRO A 101 1.59 -16.67 -5.37
N ALA A 102 1.63 -17.59 -6.33
CA ALA A 102 0.67 -17.62 -7.43
C ALA A 102 -0.71 -18.11 -6.94
N GLU A 103 -0.73 -19.12 -6.08
CA GLU A 103 -1.93 -19.59 -5.41
C GLU A 103 -2.52 -18.50 -4.52
N LEU A 104 -1.67 -17.83 -3.72
CA LEU A 104 -2.09 -16.74 -2.85
C LEU A 104 -2.76 -15.60 -3.63
N TYR A 105 -2.15 -15.15 -4.74
CA TYR A 105 -2.75 -14.12 -5.58
C TYR A 105 -4.10 -14.56 -6.17
N ALA A 106 -4.21 -15.78 -6.68
CA ALA A 106 -5.47 -16.29 -7.24
C ALA A 106 -6.59 -16.35 -6.19
N GLU A 107 -6.27 -16.83 -4.99
CA GLU A 107 -7.24 -17.00 -3.92
C GLU A 107 -7.65 -15.65 -3.28
N VAL A 108 -6.72 -14.71 -3.08
CA VAL A 108 -7.07 -13.38 -2.56
C VAL A 108 -7.92 -12.60 -3.57
N ALA A 109 -7.59 -12.66 -4.85
CA ALA A 109 -8.39 -12.00 -5.90
C ALA A 109 -9.82 -12.56 -5.96
N LYS A 110 -9.96 -13.88 -5.89
CA LYS A 110 -11.25 -14.53 -5.82
C LYS A 110 -12.01 -14.16 -4.54
N GLY A 111 -11.35 -14.21 -3.39
CA GLY A 111 -11.97 -13.92 -2.09
C GLY A 111 -12.48 -12.49 -1.98
N TYR A 112 -11.74 -11.50 -2.51
CA TYR A 112 -12.18 -10.11 -2.56
C TYR A 112 -13.37 -9.89 -3.49
N MET A 113 -13.38 -10.55 -4.64
CA MET A 113 -14.53 -10.50 -5.56
C MET A 113 -15.78 -11.08 -4.91
N ASP A 114 -15.65 -12.26 -4.30
CA ASP A 114 -16.78 -12.99 -3.69
C ASP A 114 -17.33 -12.24 -2.44
N SER A 115 -16.44 -11.60 -1.64
CA SER A 115 -16.84 -11.01 -0.35
C SER A 115 -17.24 -9.53 -0.45
N TYR A 116 -16.58 -8.78 -1.31
CA TYR A 116 -16.69 -7.31 -1.34
C TYR A 116 -17.05 -6.76 -2.73
N ASN A 117 -17.05 -7.58 -3.78
CA ASN A 117 -17.16 -7.12 -5.17
C ASN A 117 -16.03 -6.14 -5.55
N PHE A 118 -14.81 -6.44 -5.08
CA PHE A 118 -13.59 -5.70 -5.42
C PHE A 118 -12.68 -6.58 -6.28
N LYS A 119 -12.15 -5.99 -7.34
CA LYS A 119 -11.24 -6.64 -8.27
C LYS A 119 -9.79 -6.33 -7.93
N TRP A 120 -8.98 -7.37 -7.85
CA TRP A 120 -7.52 -7.27 -7.90
C TRP A 120 -7.11 -7.20 -9.35
N LEU A 121 -6.30 -6.17 -9.69
CA LEU A 121 -5.67 -6.05 -11.00
C LEU A 121 -4.35 -6.82 -11.03
N GLU A 122 -3.66 -6.81 -12.18
CA GLU A 122 -2.38 -7.52 -12.33
C GLU A 122 -1.32 -6.97 -11.38
N LEU A 123 -0.44 -7.87 -10.91
CA LEU A 123 0.64 -7.55 -9.97
C LEU A 123 1.64 -6.57 -10.60
N TYR A 124 2.13 -5.60 -9.83
CA TYR A 124 3.09 -4.60 -10.29
C TYR A 124 4.47 -5.17 -10.60
N GLY A 125 4.88 -6.27 -9.92
CA GLY A 125 6.13 -6.98 -10.18
C GLY A 125 7.06 -7.09 -8.98
N PHE A 126 6.83 -6.38 -7.88
CA PHE A 126 7.64 -6.42 -6.67
C PHE A 126 6.91 -7.11 -5.50
N ASN A 127 7.70 -7.50 -4.50
CA ASN A 127 7.22 -8.12 -3.27
C ASN A 127 7.75 -7.34 -2.05
N ASP A 128 6.83 -6.74 -1.29
CA ASP A 128 7.15 -5.96 -0.10
C ASP A 128 6.84 -6.74 1.18
N THR A 129 7.71 -7.68 1.54
CA THR A 129 7.51 -8.54 2.71
C THR A 129 7.98 -7.87 4.00
N TYR A 130 7.33 -8.23 5.11
CA TYR A 130 7.82 -7.89 6.44
C TYR A 130 9.17 -8.54 6.74
N ALA A 131 10.00 -7.82 7.47
CA ALA A 131 11.24 -8.32 8.05
C ALA A 131 11.44 -7.77 9.47
N LEU A 132 12.36 -8.38 10.23
CA LEU A 132 12.91 -7.82 11.46
C LEU A 132 14.37 -7.45 11.23
N SER A 133 14.74 -6.26 11.67
CA SER A 133 16.12 -5.79 11.58
C SER A 133 16.62 -5.25 12.93
N MET A 134 17.92 -5.35 13.12
CA MET A 134 18.60 -4.77 14.26
C MET A 134 19.97 -4.20 13.85
N ASP A 135 20.57 -3.39 14.73
CA ASP A 135 21.93 -2.89 14.49
C ASP A 135 22.88 -4.05 14.17
N ARG A 136 23.64 -3.93 13.08
CA ARG A 136 24.53 -4.99 12.59
C ARG A 136 25.56 -5.39 13.64
N THR A 137 26.18 -4.43 14.31
CA THR A 137 27.19 -4.69 15.34
C THR A 137 26.59 -5.46 16.51
N VAL A 138 25.41 -5.04 16.95
CA VAL A 138 24.68 -5.75 18.04
C VAL A 138 24.30 -7.16 17.62
N ALA A 139 23.83 -7.35 16.38
CA ALA A 139 23.50 -8.68 15.86
C ALA A 139 24.73 -9.61 15.85
N GLU A 140 25.85 -9.11 15.31
CA GLU A 140 27.10 -9.87 15.20
C GLU A 140 27.71 -10.21 16.57
N GLU A 141 27.73 -9.25 17.50
CA GLU A 141 28.22 -9.47 18.88
C GLU A 141 27.42 -10.51 19.65
N ASN A 142 26.12 -10.64 19.35
CA ASN A 142 25.24 -11.60 20.01
C ASN A 142 25.02 -12.89 19.18
N GLY A 143 25.63 -13.01 18.00
CA GLY A 143 25.50 -14.17 17.11
C GLY A 143 24.08 -14.35 16.56
N ILE A 144 23.34 -13.24 16.31
CA ILE A 144 21.96 -13.26 15.84
C ILE A 144 21.95 -13.13 14.32
N GLU A 145 21.46 -14.17 13.65
CA GLU A 145 21.34 -14.27 12.20
C GLU A 145 19.87 -14.41 11.77
N THR A 146 19.11 -15.17 12.55
CA THR A 146 17.75 -15.60 12.23
C THR A 146 16.74 -15.10 13.27
N TYR A 147 15.45 -15.23 12.95
CA TYR A 147 14.38 -14.96 13.94
C TYR A 147 14.46 -15.94 15.11
N SER A 148 14.85 -17.19 14.88
CA SER A 148 15.04 -18.16 15.98
C SER A 148 16.17 -17.74 16.94
N ASP A 149 17.28 -17.21 16.42
CA ASP A 149 18.36 -16.68 17.25
C ASP A 149 17.88 -15.47 18.05
N LEU A 150 17.21 -14.52 17.39
CA LEU A 150 16.64 -13.35 18.06
C LEU A 150 15.63 -13.75 19.14
N ALA A 151 14.77 -14.73 18.87
CA ALA A 151 13.77 -15.19 19.84
C ALA A 151 14.43 -15.71 21.14
N ALA A 152 15.53 -16.48 21.01
CA ALA A 152 16.28 -16.98 22.15
C ALA A 152 16.90 -15.87 23.04
N ALA A 153 17.20 -14.72 22.45
CA ALA A 153 17.83 -13.57 23.13
C ALA A 153 16.85 -12.39 23.37
N SER A 154 15.60 -12.48 22.90
CA SER A 154 14.67 -11.34 22.78
C SER A 154 14.38 -10.61 24.09
N SER A 155 14.46 -11.31 25.24
CA SER A 155 14.27 -10.71 26.57
C SER A 155 15.31 -9.63 26.94
N GLN A 156 16.36 -9.48 26.15
CA GLN A 156 17.39 -8.45 26.34
C GLN A 156 17.10 -7.19 25.53
N PHE A 157 16.23 -7.28 24.50
CA PHE A 157 16.03 -6.25 23.49
C PHE A 157 14.66 -5.61 23.56
N THR A 158 14.59 -4.35 23.08
CA THR A 158 13.36 -3.57 22.90
C THR A 158 12.97 -3.60 21.43
N LEU A 159 11.73 -4.02 21.13
CA LEU A 159 11.15 -3.98 19.78
C LEU A 159 10.42 -2.65 19.57
N GLY A 160 10.68 -1.97 18.45
CA GLY A 160 9.89 -0.86 17.93
C GLY A 160 9.16 -1.26 16.66
N ALA A 161 7.85 -1.09 16.63
CA ALA A 161 7.04 -1.38 15.46
C ALA A 161 5.81 -0.44 15.40
N GLU A 162 5.18 -0.34 14.23
CA GLU A 162 3.93 0.41 14.09
C GLU A 162 2.75 -0.33 14.72
N TYR A 163 1.69 0.45 15.05
CA TYR A 163 0.48 -0.04 15.70
C TYR A 163 -0.13 -1.26 15.00
N ASP A 164 -0.29 -1.22 13.67
CA ASP A 164 -0.88 -2.30 12.89
C ASP A 164 -0.12 -3.63 13.05
N PHE A 165 1.20 -3.58 13.17
CA PHE A 165 2.02 -4.77 13.35
C PHE A 165 1.75 -5.49 14.69
N TYR A 166 1.39 -4.73 15.72
CA TYR A 166 1.03 -5.30 17.03
C TYR A 166 -0.37 -5.89 17.08
N GLU A 167 -1.28 -5.45 16.20
CA GLU A 167 -2.68 -5.88 16.19
C GLU A 167 -2.97 -7.05 15.24
N ARG A 168 -2.07 -7.31 14.30
CA ARG A 168 -2.27 -8.29 13.23
C ARG A 168 -1.81 -9.68 13.63
N GLU A 169 -2.60 -10.71 13.28
CA GLU A 169 -2.19 -12.11 13.47
C GLU A 169 -1.00 -12.51 12.58
N ASP A 170 -0.82 -11.86 11.42
CA ASP A 170 0.35 -11.97 10.56
C ASP A 170 1.46 -10.96 10.91
N GLY A 171 1.41 -10.37 12.09
CA GLY A 171 2.39 -9.48 12.68
C GLY A 171 2.99 -10.05 13.97
N TYR A 172 3.18 -9.19 14.98
CA TYR A 172 3.83 -9.56 16.23
C TYR A 172 3.14 -10.70 16.99
N PRO A 173 1.81 -10.75 17.16
CA PRO A 173 1.15 -11.87 17.81
C PRO A 173 1.45 -13.23 17.16
N GLY A 174 1.44 -13.31 15.84
CA GLY A 174 1.79 -14.51 15.11
C GLY A 174 3.26 -14.89 15.25
N LEU A 175 4.17 -13.91 15.20
CA LEU A 175 5.60 -14.14 15.45
C LEU A 175 5.85 -14.65 16.87
N VAL A 176 5.14 -14.14 17.88
CA VAL A 176 5.20 -14.68 19.25
C VAL A 176 4.75 -16.14 19.30
N ALA A 177 3.67 -16.47 18.61
CA ALA A 177 3.15 -17.84 18.56
C ALA A 177 4.12 -18.80 17.86
N GLU A 178 4.75 -18.37 16.75
CA GLU A 178 5.63 -19.21 15.92
C GLU A 178 7.05 -19.34 16.50
N TYR A 179 7.65 -18.20 16.93
CA TYR A 179 9.05 -18.12 17.36
C TYR A 179 9.23 -18.06 18.88
N GLY A 180 8.19 -17.69 19.63
CA GLY A 180 8.27 -17.55 21.08
C GLY A 180 8.96 -16.26 21.54
N PHE A 181 8.90 -15.19 20.76
CA PHE A 181 9.44 -13.89 21.15
C PHE A 181 8.92 -13.42 22.51
N ALA A 182 9.83 -12.92 23.35
CA ALA A 182 9.52 -12.34 24.65
C ALA A 182 10.40 -11.10 24.88
N PHE A 183 10.19 -10.06 24.07
CA PHE A 183 10.98 -8.84 24.16
C PHE A 183 10.90 -8.20 25.55
N LYS A 184 12.00 -7.56 25.96
CA LYS A 184 12.09 -6.80 27.23
C LYS A 184 11.03 -5.69 27.29
N GLU A 185 10.82 -5.03 26.17
CA GLU A 185 9.83 -3.96 25.97
C GLU A 185 9.39 -3.95 24.52
N THR A 186 8.15 -3.53 24.26
CA THR A 186 7.64 -3.22 22.92
C THR A 186 7.19 -1.77 22.89
N LYS A 187 7.53 -1.03 21.82
CA LYS A 187 7.17 0.37 21.63
C LYS A 187 6.39 0.52 20.34
N ASP A 188 5.24 1.18 20.45
CA ASP A 188 4.49 1.65 19.28
C ASP A 188 5.18 2.90 18.73
N ILE A 189 5.65 2.81 17.48
CA ILE A 189 6.39 3.86 16.80
C ILE A 189 5.76 4.06 15.43
N ASP A 190 5.50 5.33 15.08
CA ASP A 190 5.05 5.69 13.73
C ASP A 190 6.00 5.11 12.66
N ILE A 191 5.42 4.56 11.59
CA ILE A 191 6.14 3.87 10.52
C ILE A 191 7.30 4.69 9.94
N GLY A 192 7.13 6.03 9.84
CA GLY A 192 8.15 6.95 9.35
C GLY A 192 9.25 7.30 10.36
N LEU A 193 9.14 6.85 11.61
CA LEU A 193 10.08 7.18 12.69
C LEU A 193 10.93 5.99 13.16
N LYS A 194 10.65 4.77 12.74
CA LYS A 194 11.32 3.54 13.18
C LYS A 194 12.84 3.58 12.99
N TYR A 195 13.29 4.00 11.81
CA TYR A 195 14.71 4.10 11.49
C TYR A 195 15.45 5.14 12.35
N LYS A 196 14.80 6.25 12.66
CA LYS A 196 15.36 7.26 13.57
C LYS A 196 15.44 6.72 14.99
N ALA A 197 14.45 5.97 15.44
CA ALA A 197 14.41 5.40 16.78
C ALA A 197 15.51 4.36 16.98
N ILE A 198 15.74 3.46 16.02
CA ILE A 198 16.84 2.48 16.11
C ILE A 198 18.20 3.16 15.99
N GLY A 199 18.38 4.12 15.08
CA GLY A 199 19.62 4.88 14.94
C GLY A 199 19.96 5.75 16.16
N ALA A 200 18.96 6.13 16.97
CA ALA A 200 19.15 6.85 18.24
C ALA A 200 19.34 5.89 19.43
N GLY A 201 19.27 4.57 19.24
CA GLY A 201 19.34 3.59 20.32
C GLY A 201 18.11 3.57 21.25
N GLU A 202 16.97 4.09 20.81
CA GLU A 202 15.72 4.07 21.57
C GLU A 202 15.05 2.69 21.55
N VAL A 203 15.33 1.90 20.51
CA VAL A 203 14.94 0.52 20.31
C VAL A 203 16.11 -0.27 19.73
N ASP A 204 16.11 -1.59 19.93
CA ASP A 204 17.18 -2.49 19.49
C ASP A 204 16.81 -3.26 18.23
N VAL A 205 15.52 -3.49 18.03
CA VAL A 205 14.93 -4.21 16.90
C VAL A 205 13.78 -3.40 16.33
N ILE A 206 13.65 -3.37 15.01
CA ILE A 206 12.47 -2.83 14.34
C ILE A 206 11.87 -3.86 13.38
N ASN A 207 10.55 -3.80 13.18
CA ASN A 207 10.00 -4.37 11.97
C ASN A 207 10.26 -3.39 10.81
N ASN A 208 10.51 -3.92 9.65
CA ASN A 208 10.75 -3.18 8.42
C ASN A 208 10.15 -3.94 7.23
N PHE A 209 10.29 -3.36 6.05
CA PHE A 209 9.83 -3.95 4.81
C PHE A 209 11.01 -4.18 3.86
N SER A 210 10.92 -5.20 3.01
CA SER A 210 12.01 -5.56 2.09
C SER A 210 12.31 -4.47 1.05
N THR A 211 11.35 -3.59 0.78
CA THR A 211 11.47 -2.44 -0.14
C THR A 211 11.76 -1.11 0.55
N ASP A 212 11.95 -1.10 1.88
CA ASP A 212 12.25 0.13 2.62
C ASP A 212 13.53 0.82 2.10
N GLY A 213 13.41 2.08 1.73
CA GLY A 213 14.52 2.87 1.17
C GLY A 213 15.66 3.13 2.16
N LEU A 214 15.36 3.22 3.45
CA LEU A 214 16.33 3.54 4.50
C LEU A 214 17.15 2.34 4.99
N LEU A 215 16.88 1.11 4.55
CA LEU A 215 17.64 -0.08 4.96
C LEU A 215 19.15 0.05 4.75
N SER A 216 19.56 0.69 3.65
CA SER A 216 20.97 0.88 3.32
C SER A 216 21.62 2.07 4.04
N GLU A 217 20.83 3.03 4.53
CA GLU A 217 21.29 4.23 5.22
C GLU A 217 21.71 3.93 6.66
N TYR A 218 20.94 3.07 7.31
CA TYR A 218 21.22 2.61 8.66
C TYR A 218 21.89 1.24 8.57
N ASP A 219 23.08 1.07 9.16
CA ASP A 219 23.82 -0.21 9.14
C ASP A 219 23.09 -1.33 9.89
N LEU A 220 21.94 -1.70 9.34
CA LEU A 220 21.08 -2.72 9.91
C LEU A 220 21.37 -4.09 9.30
N LYS A 221 21.21 -5.11 10.12
CA LYS A 221 21.15 -6.50 9.68
C LYS A 221 19.68 -6.91 9.61
N VAL A 222 19.22 -7.19 8.39
CA VAL A 222 17.94 -7.86 8.16
C VAL A 222 18.11 -9.32 8.55
N LEU A 223 17.29 -9.82 9.47
CA LEU A 223 17.34 -11.18 9.96
C LEU A 223 16.56 -12.13 9.06
N GLU A 224 17.03 -13.37 8.97
CA GLU A 224 16.37 -14.41 8.19
C GLU A 224 15.13 -14.95 8.92
N ASP A 225 13.99 -14.99 8.22
CA ASP A 225 12.77 -15.70 8.66
C ASP A 225 12.93 -17.21 8.40
N ASP A 226 13.70 -17.89 9.27
CA ASP A 226 14.13 -19.28 9.11
C ASP A 226 12.98 -20.31 9.14
N LYS A 227 11.79 -19.93 9.65
CA LYS A 227 10.58 -20.74 9.61
C LYS A 227 9.60 -20.34 8.51
N GLN A 228 9.92 -19.31 7.71
CA GLN A 228 9.08 -18.82 6.63
C GLN A 228 7.66 -18.48 7.12
N PHE A 229 7.59 -17.67 8.18
CA PHE A 229 6.34 -17.23 8.77
C PHE A 229 5.58 -16.28 7.84
N PHE A 230 6.30 -15.33 7.21
CA PHE A 230 5.67 -14.36 6.33
C PHE A 230 5.37 -14.95 4.94
N PRO A 231 4.14 -14.74 4.40
CA PRO A 231 3.83 -15.05 3.00
C PRO A 231 4.45 -14.04 2.03
N ALA A 232 4.12 -14.17 0.77
CA ALA A 232 4.38 -13.11 -0.20
C ALA A 232 3.42 -11.92 0.01
N TYR A 233 3.96 -10.70 -0.12
CA TYR A 233 3.21 -9.44 -0.12
C TYR A 233 3.41 -8.74 -1.46
N GLN A 234 2.98 -9.40 -2.54
CA GLN A 234 3.02 -8.83 -3.89
C GLN A 234 1.93 -7.76 -4.03
N ALA A 235 2.30 -6.61 -4.59
CA ALA A 235 1.41 -5.46 -4.67
C ALA A 235 0.62 -5.39 -5.98
N ALA A 236 -0.64 -4.95 -5.88
CA ALA A 236 -1.53 -4.67 -7.01
C ALA A 236 -2.54 -3.56 -6.69
N THR A 237 -3.19 -3.02 -7.72
CA THR A 237 -4.38 -2.20 -7.52
C THR A 237 -5.57 -3.07 -7.10
N VAL A 238 -6.21 -2.70 -6.00
CA VAL A 238 -7.56 -3.17 -5.65
C VAL A 238 -8.56 -2.09 -6.01
N ILE A 239 -9.57 -2.42 -6.80
CA ILE A 239 -10.59 -1.49 -7.30
C ILE A 239 -12.00 -2.06 -7.13
N ARG A 240 -12.96 -1.21 -6.80
CA ARG A 240 -14.36 -1.60 -6.73
C ARG A 240 -14.88 -1.98 -8.12
N GLN A 241 -15.59 -3.11 -8.23
CA GLN A 241 -16.18 -3.54 -9.51
C GLN A 241 -17.17 -2.52 -10.06
N GLU A 242 -17.93 -1.85 -9.19
CA GLU A 242 -18.84 -0.75 -9.60
C GLU A 242 -18.13 0.40 -10.30
N THR A 243 -16.88 0.69 -9.88
CA THR A 243 -16.05 1.72 -10.54
C THR A 243 -15.60 1.27 -11.93
N LEU A 244 -15.23 0.00 -12.08
CA LEU A 244 -14.91 -0.60 -13.39
C LEU A 244 -16.14 -0.70 -14.30
N ASP A 245 -17.30 -1.03 -13.76
CA ASP A 245 -18.56 -1.06 -14.52
C ASP A 245 -18.91 0.33 -15.08
N LYS A 246 -18.60 1.38 -14.31
CA LYS A 246 -18.81 2.78 -14.69
C LYS A 246 -17.73 3.31 -15.64
N TYR A 247 -16.50 2.87 -15.48
CA TYR A 247 -15.32 3.31 -16.23
C TYR A 247 -14.46 2.10 -16.65
N PRO A 248 -14.92 1.29 -17.62
CA PRO A 248 -14.24 0.04 -17.99
C PRO A 248 -12.83 0.24 -18.57
N GLU A 249 -12.50 1.44 -19.05
CA GLU A 249 -11.17 1.80 -19.53
C GLU A 249 -10.10 1.76 -18.44
N LEU A 250 -10.48 1.91 -17.16
CA LEU A 250 -9.53 1.95 -16.03
C LEU A 250 -8.73 0.65 -15.88
N GLU A 251 -9.32 -0.50 -16.14
CA GLU A 251 -8.60 -1.78 -16.05
C GLU A 251 -7.38 -1.82 -16.97
N GLY A 252 -7.57 -1.46 -18.23
CA GLY A 252 -6.48 -1.42 -19.21
C GLY A 252 -5.45 -0.33 -18.92
N ILE A 253 -5.88 0.81 -18.37
CA ILE A 253 -5.00 1.91 -17.99
C ILE A 253 -4.11 1.52 -16.82
N LEU A 254 -4.69 1.00 -15.74
CA LEU A 254 -3.98 0.64 -14.53
C LEU A 254 -3.07 -0.59 -14.72
N ASN A 255 -3.49 -1.56 -15.53
CA ASN A 255 -2.66 -2.72 -15.87
C ASN A 255 -1.43 -2.38 -16.72
N LYS A 256 -1.25 -1.13 -17.17
CA LYS A 256 0.04 -0.68 -17.72
C LYS A 256 1.19 -0.79 -16.71
N LEU A 257 0.87 -0.81 -15.38
CA LEU A 257 1.86 -1.02 -14.31
C LEU A 257 2.22 -2.51 -14.12
N ALA A 258 1.49 -3.44 -14.73
CA ALA A 258 1.71 -4.88 -14.54
C ALA A 258 3.14 -5.29 -14.90
N GLY A 259 3.87 -5.88 -13.92
CA GLY A 259 5.24 -6.33 -14.09
C GLY A 259 6.27 -5.23 -14.36
N GLN A 260 5.95 -3.95 -14.14
CA GLN A 260 6.83 -2.84 -14.48
C GLN A 260 7.82 -2.47 -13.38
N ILE A 261 7.60 -2.89 -12.14
CA ILE A 261 8.35 -2.44 -10.97
C ILE A 261 9.09 -3.63 -10.36
N SER A 262 10.44 -3.59 -10.32
CA SER A 262 11.20 -4.58 -9.55
C SER A 262 11.34 -4.15 -8.08
N ASP A 263 11.78 -5.09 -7.20
CA ASP A 263 12.05 -4.82 -5.79
C ASP A 263 13.08 -3.68 -5.65
N GLU A 264 14.16 -3.72 -6.45
CA GLU A 264 15.22 -2.72 -6.42
C GLU A 264 14.73 -1.34 -6.91
N GLU A 265 13.88 -1.31 -7.94
CA GLU A 265 13.30 -0.06 -8.43
C GLU A 265 12.38 0.56 -7.37
N MET A 266 11.57 -0.25 -6.67
CA MET A 266 10.71 0.24 -5.60
C MET A 266 11.53 0.74 -4.40
N GLN A 267 12.54 -0.02 -3.97
CA GLN A 267 13.45 0.41 -2.91
C GLN A 267 14.12 1.75 -3.24
N GLN A 268 14.58 1.91 -4.49
CA GLN A 268 15.20 3.16 -4.92
C GLN A 268 14.20 4.34 -4.93
N MET A 269 12.96 4.11 -5.34
CA MET A 269 11.92 5.14 -5.32
C MET A 269 11.55 5.53 -3.89
N ASN A 270 11.43 4.57 -2.99
CA ASN A 270 11.21 4.80 -1.57
C ASN A 270 12.36 5.63 -0.97
N TYR A 271 13.61 5.31 -1.30
CA TYR A 271 14.77 6.09 -0.87
C TYR A 271 14.69 7.57 -1.31
N TYR A 272 14.27 7.84 -2.54
CA TYR A 272 14.12 9.22 -3.00
C TYR A 272 13.07 10.00 -2.20
N VAL A 273 12.00 9.36 -1.75
CA VAL A 273 10.96 10.03 -0.95
C VAL A 273 11.41 10.16 0.51
N GLU A 274 11.94 9.09 1.10
CA GLU A 274 12.23 9.02 2.54
C GLU A 274 13.51 9.76 2.93
N HIS A 275 14.57 9.60 2.13
CA HIS A 275 15.88 10.21 2.39
C HIS A 275 16.04 11.56 1.69
N ASP A 276 15.81 11.61 0.38
CA ASP A 276 16.04 12.82 -0.43
C ASP A 276 14.90 13.84 -0.30
N ASN A 277 13.81 13.48 0.38
CA ASN A 277 12.59 14.29 0.54
C ASN A 277 11.98 14.74 -0.81
N LYS A 278 12.11 13.93 -1.85
CA LYS A 278 11.41 14.18 -3.12
C LYS A 278 9.91 13.96 -2.95
N GLU A 279 9.12 14.77 -3.62
CA GLU A 279 7.66 14.53 -3.67
C GLU A 279 7.35 13.22 -4.39
N ALA A 280 6.51 12.38 -3.80
CA ALA A 280 6.09 11.09 -4.39
C ALA A 280 5.53 11.25 -5.82
N LYS A 281 4.81 12.35 -6.07
CA LYS A 281 4.29 12.73 -7.39
C LYS A 281 5.40 12.86 -8.44
N LEU A 282 6.53 13.46 -8.08
CA LEU A 282 7.66 13.64 -9.00
C LEU A 282 8.37 12.31 -9.25
N VAL A 283 8.57 11.51 -8.20
CA VAL A 283 9.18 10.17 -8.30
C VAL A 283 8.33 9.27 -9.20
N ALA A 284 7.01 9.24 -8.98
CA ALA A 284 6.07 8.50 -9.81
C ALA A 284 6.14 8.92 -11.28
N LYS A 285 6.18 10.24 -11.54
CA LYS A 285 6.27 10.78 -12.90
C LYS A 285 7.56 10.36 -13.61
N GLU A 286 8.72 10.56 -12.96
CA GLU A 286 10.02 10.19 -13.50
C GLU A 286 10.08 8.69 -13.84
N PHE A 287 9.52 7.84 -12.98
CA PHE A 287 9.44 6.40 -13.23
C PHE A 287 8.55 6.09 -14.44
N LEU A 288 7.33 6.61 -14.49
CA LEU A 288 6.41 6.37 -15.60
C LEU A 288 6.98 6.85 -16.94
N GLU A 289 7.61 8.02 -16.97
CA GLU A 289 8.32 8.53 -18.17
C GLU A 289 9.47 7.61 -18.58
N SER A 290 10.26 7.09 -17.63
CA SER A 290 11.37 6.18 -17.92
C SER A 290 10.91 4.85 -18.54
N LYS A 291 9.70 4.40 -18.21
CA LYS A 291 9.07 3.19 -18.78
C LYS A 291 8.26 3.49 -20.05
N GLY A 292 8.13 4.76 -20.44
CA GLY A 292 7.34 5.16 -21.62
C GLY A 292 5.83 4.94 -21.44
N LEU A 293 5.33 5.12 -20.22
CA LEU A 293 3.92 4.89 -19.86
C LEU A 293 3.07 6.18 -19.86
N LEU A 294 3.72 7.33 -19.88
CA LEU A 294 3.09 8.66 -20.05
C LEU A 294 3.28 9.20 -21.45
#